data_56bb71de944f889bd18a668e7263200d
#
_entry.id   56bb71de944f889bd18a668e7263200d
#
_cell.length_a   1.000
_cell.length_b   1.000
_cell.length_c   1.000
_cell.angle_alpha   90.00
_cell.angle_beta   90.00
_cell.angle_gamma   90.00
#
_symmetry.space_group_name_H-M   'P 1'
#
loop_
_entity.id
_entity.type
_entity.pdbx_description
1 polymer ?
#
loop_
_entity_poly.entity_id
_entity_poly.type
_entity_poly.pdbx_seq_one_letter_code
_entity_poly.pdbx_strand_id
1 'polypeptide(L)'
;MVCQRPTTTLLTTGDCLPDDCRLFSVPELPEVETIARGLQKRVAGDVIESVWLGSKPQTMKSPPAEIARTLEHTRIAQVRRMGKHIVFDLERNGVARALLPAKGRKRLPPLGSNSQWVVHLGMTGRMVVSAPDEEVAKHTHAILRLASGRELRFVDPRRFGRLSVASGGDFEAGGVEPLEVDKEGFLALFRGRNTPIKSALLNQKLLRGVGNIYADEALFRAGIRPRRRVSTIPRAQLENLYVAVREVLKEAIALGGSSISDYVDADGEEGLFQLRHRVYGREGESCLVCKMPVKRVLIVGRSSHYCPKCQK
;
A
#
# COMPACT_ATOMS: atom_id res chain seq x y z
N MET A 1 -54.74 -26.14 -16.28
CA MET A 1 -53.37 -26.19 -16.86
C MET A 1 -52.38 -26.04 -15.70
N VAL A 2 -51.72 -27.15 -15.34
CA VAL A 2 -50.83 -27.27 -14.20
C VAL A 2 -49.42 -26.96 -14.68
N CYS A 3 -48.80 -25.92 -14.12
CA CYS A 3 -47.42 -25.57 -14.42
C CYS A 3 -46.50 -26.39 -13.50
N GLN A 4 -45.81 -27.36 -14.08
CA GLN A 4 -44.84 -28.21 -13.41
C GLN A 4 -43.54 -27.42 -13.17
N ARG A 5 -43.01 -27.42 -11.92
CA ARG A 5 -41.70 -26.93 -11.57
C ARG A 5 -40.65 -27.95 -12.00
N PRO A 6 -39.51 -27.52 -12.55
CA PRO A 6 -38.38 -28.42 -12.75
C PRO A 6 -37.64 -28.71 -11.45
N THR A 7 -37.29 -29.94 -11.27
CA THR A 7 -36.59 -30.62 -10.21
C THR A 7 -35.21 -29.99 -9.91
N THR A 8 -34.95 -29.79 -8.64
CA THR A 8 -33.62 -29.40 -8.05
C THR A 8 -32.60 -30.48 -8.32
N THR A 9 -31.63 -30.21 -9.18
CA THR A 9 -30.45 -31.03 -9.32
C THR A 9 -29.41 -30.50 -8.28
N LEU A 10 -29.04 -31.34 -7.32
CA LEU A 10 -27.94 -31.16 -6.39
C LEU A 10 -26.64 -30.99 -7.17
N LEU A 11 -26.07 -29.79 -7.16
CA LEU A 11 -24.70 -29.55 -7.60
C LEU A 11 -23.74 -30.06 -6.53
N THR A 12 -23.00 -31.09 -6.91
CA THR A 12 -21.89 -31.67 -6.15
C THR A 12 -20.80 -30.63 -5.91
N THR A 13 -20.28 -30.65 -4.70
CA THR A 13 -19.09 -29.92 -4.25
C THR A 13 -17.87 -30.27 -5.10
N GLY A 14 -17.32 -29.33 -5.82
CA GLY A 14 -16.02 -29.45 -6.44
C GLY A 14 -15.98 -28.92 -7.87
N ASP A 15 -15.91 -27.64 -8.05
CA ASP A 15 -15.25 -26.98 -9.18
C ASP A 15 -15.35 -25.45 -8.96
N CYS A 16 -14.58 -24.93 -8.01
CA CYS A 16 -14.15 -23.56 -8.07
C CYS A 16 -13.18 -23.45 -9.24
N LEU A 17 -13.69 -22.97 -10.38
CA LEU A 17 -12.85 -22.61 -11.50
C LEU A 17 -11.78 -21.62 -11.03
N PRO A 18 -10.52 -21.77 -11.44
CA PRO A 18 -9.40 -20.90 -11.01
C PRO A 18 -9.48 -19.47 -11.57
N ASP A 19 -10.55 -19.10 -12.25
CA ASP A 19 -10.71 -17.80 -12.92
C ASP A 19 -11.34 -16.70 -12.06
N ASP A 20 -11.81 -17.01 -10.84
CA ASP A 20 -12.34 -16.01 -9.91
C ASP A 20 -11.26 -15.47 -8.96
N CYS A 21 -10.00 -15.50 -9.35
CA CYS A 21 -8.97 -14.64 -8.78
C CYS A 21 -9.24 -13.19 -9.21
N ARG A 22 -10.29 -12.60 -8.61
CA ARG A 22 -10.50 -11.14 -8.66
C ARG A 22 -9.16 -10.49 -8.43
N LEU A 23 -8.85 -9.49 -9.21
CA LEU A 23 -7.62 -8.68 -9.14
C LEU A 23 -7.57 -7.95 -7.78
N PHE A 24 -7.30 -8.69 -6.71
CA PHE A 24 -7.07 -8.10 -5.40
C PHE A 24 -5.72 -7.36 -5.45
N SER A 25 -5.79 -6.06 -5.51
CA SER A 25 -4.61 -5.21 -5.45
C SER A 25 -4.27 -4.90 -4.01
N VAL A 26 -3.03 -5.10 -3.64
CA VAL A 26 -2.45 -4.54 -2.41
C VAL A 26 -2.27 -3.04 -2.67
N PRO A 27 -2.67 -2.12 -1.78
CA PRO A 27 -2.33 -0.71 -1.93
C PRO A 27 -0.84 -0.53 -2.25
N GLU A 28 -0.56 0.11 -3.36
CA GLU A 28 0.79 0.39 -3.85
C GLU A 28 1.19 1.83 -3.48
N LEU A 29 2.26 2.35 -4.00
CA LEU A 29 2.77 3.68 -3.67
C LEU A 29 1.72 4.80 -3.80
N PRO A 30 0.95 4.93 -4.91
CA PRO A 30 -0.02 6.03 -5.04
C PRO A 30 -1.15 5.98 -4.02
N GLU A 31 -1.72 4.79 -3.74
CA GLU A 31 -2.79 4.61 -2.77
C GLU A 31 -2.29 4.98 -1.36
N VAL A 32 -1.11 4.47 -0.99
CA VAL A 32 -0.52 4.75 0.33
C VAL A 32 -0.15 6.23 0.47
N GLU A 33 0.31 6.88 -0.60
CA GLU A 33 0.60 8.32 -0.62
C GLU A 33 -0.66 9.16 -0.39
N THR A 34 -1.76 8.80 -1.07
CA THR A 34 -3.05 9.49 -0.92
C THR A 34 -3.57 9.41 0.50
N ILE A 35 -3.55 8.19 1.08
CA ILE A 35 -3.96 7.98 2.49
C ILE A 35 -3.05 8.76 3.44
N ALA A 36 -1.72 8.69 3.26
CA ALA A 36 -0.78 9.39 4.14
C ALA A 36 -1.01 10.91 4.11
N ARG A 37 -1.25 11.50 2.94
CA ARG A 37 -1.58 12.92 2.79
C ARG A 37 -2.90 13.30 3.45
N GLY A 38 -3.93 12.47 3.31
CA GLY A 38 -5.22 12.66 3.99
C GLY A 38 -5.07 12.62 5.51
N LEU A 39 -4.34 11.63 6.03
CA LEU A 39 -4.06 11.52 7.46
C LEU A 39 -3.19 12.68 7.97
N GLN A 40 -2.17 13.11 7.22
CA GLN A 40 -1.34 14.26 7.56
C GLN A 40 -2.20 15.50 7.83
N LYS A 41 -3.18 15.78 6.99
CA LYS A 41 -4.09 16.92 7.14
C LYS A 41 -4.99 16.82 8.37
N ARG A 42 -5.35 15.59 8.75
CA ARG A 42 -6.36 15.34 9.78
C ARG A 42 -5.79 15.16 11.18
N VAL A 43 -4.62 14.49 11.31
CA VAL A 43 -4.12 14.08 12.62
C VAL A 43 -2.73 14.61 12.97
N ALA A 44 -2.04 15.30 12.06
CA ALA A 44 -0.77 15.92 12.40
C ALA A 44 -0.96 17.03 13.44
N GLY A 45 -0.06 17.08 14.42
CA GLY A 45 -0.13 18.00 15.56
C GLY A 45 -0.96 17.47 16.74
N ASP A 46 -1.78 16.46 16.53
CA ASP A 46 -2.63 15.89 17.58
C ASP A 46 -1.83 15.01 18.56
N VAL A 47 -2.35 14.85 19.77
CA VAL A 47 -1.74 14.02 20.84
C VAL A 47 -2.54 12.74 21.00
N ILE A 48 -1.85 11.62 21.06
CA ILE A 48 -2.46 10.31 21.33
C ILE A 48 -2.62 10.16 22.85
N GLU A 49 -3.85 10.14 23.34
CA GLU A 49 -4.15 10.02 24.76
C GLU A 49 -4.15 8.56 25.24
N SER A 50 -4.74 7.68 24.44
CA SER A 50 -4.81 6.25 24.76
C SER A 50 -4.81 5.39 23.51
N VAL A 51 -4.39 4.14 23.68
CA VAL A 51 -4.29 3.15 22.60
C VAL A 51 -5.00 1.87 23.00
N TRP A 52 -5.99 1.48 22.21
CA TRP A 52 -6.59 0.15 22.31
C TRP A 52 -6.06 -0.72 21.13
N LEU A 53 -5.64 -1.94 21.45
CA LEU A 53 -5.18 -2.92 20.46
C LEU A 53 -6.01 -4.19 20.59
N GLY A 54 -6.51 -4.68 19.47
CA GLY A 54 -7.30 -5.90 19.39
C GLY A 54 -6.48 -7.15 19.76
N SER A 55 -7.18 -8.21 20.17
CA SER A 55 -6.57 -9.48 20.61
C SER A 55 -5.95 -10.34 19.51
N LYS A 56 -6.02 -9.92 18.23
CA LYS A 56 -5.52 -10.72 17.09
C LYS A 56 -4.05 -10.39 16.79
N PRO A 57 -3.10 -11.26 17.14
CA PRO A 57 -1.66 -10.97 17.05
C PRO A 57 -1.15 -10.87 15.60
N GLN A 58 -1.88 -11.39 14.61
CA GLN A 58 -1.41 -11.46 13.22
C GLN A 58 -1.10 -10.09 12.60
N THR A 59 -1.79 -9.03 13.07
CA THR A 59 -1.56 -7.66 12.59
C THR A 59 -0.42 -6.93 13.31
N MET A 60 0.05 -7.47 14.44
CA MET A 60 1.08 -6.84 15.26
C MET A 60 2.47 -7.39 14.89
N LYS A 61 3.36 -6.54 14.41
CA LYS A 61 4.78 -6.87 14.16
C LYS A 61 5.65 -6.60 15.38
N SER A 62 5.32 -5.56 16.13
CA SER A 62 5.88 -5.29 17.45
C SER A 62 4.93 -5.81 18.53
N PRO A 63 5.42 -6.16 19.73
CA PRO A 63 4.58 -6.54 20.86
C PRO A 63 3.51 -5.47 21.17
N PRO A 64 2.24 -5.84 21.41
CA PRO A 64 1.17 -4.87 21.67
C PRO A 64 1.49 -3.88 22.80
N ALA A 65 2.09 -4.36 23.89
CA ALA A 65 2.51 -3.50 24.99
C ALA A 65 3.60 -2.48 24.61
N GLU A 66 4.45 -2.83 23.65
CA GLU A 66 5.45 -1.91 23.10
C GLU A 66 4.80 -0.86 22.21
N ILE A 67 3.86 -1.27 21.33
CA ILE A 67 3.08 -0.35 20.49
C ILE A 67 2.36 0.67 21.39
N ALA A 68 1.55 0.21 22.35
CA ALA A 68 0.81 1.10 23.24
C ALA A 68 1.75 2.07 23.97
N ARG A 69 2.81 1.56 24.62
CA ARG A 69 3.79 2.38 25.33
C ARG A 69 4.49 3.41 24.46
N THR A 70 4.75 3.09 23.18
CA THR A 70 5.42 4.01 22.25
C THR A 70 4.48 5.12 21.80
N LEU A 71 3.21 4.79 21.57
CA LEU A 71 2.21 5.70 21.03
C LEU A 71 1.57 6.60 22.09
N GLU A 72 1.23 6.06 23.26
CA GLU A 72 0.52 6.82 24.31
C GLU A 72 1.31 8.04 24.76
N HIS A 73 0.60 9.15 24.88
CA HIS A 73 1.11 10.45 25.30
C HIS A 73 2.19 11.03 24.39
N THR A 74 2.16 10.67 23.10
CA THR A 74 3.02 11.27 22.09
C THR A 74 2.20 12.18 21.16
N ARG A 75 2.84 13.19 20.60
CA ARG A 75 2.31 14.04 19.55
C ARG A 75 2.65 13.45 18.20
N ILE A 76 1.71 13.40 17.28
CA ILE A 76 1.93 13.05 15.88
C ILE A 76 2.57 14.27 15.19
N ALA A 77 3.88 14.25 15.02
CA ALA A 77 4.60 15.37 14.40
C ALA A 77 4.36 15.42 12.89
N GLN A 78 4.39 14.26 12.26
CA GLN A 78 4.21 14.14 10.81
C GLN A 78 3.63 12.79 10.45
N VAL A 79 2.83 12.74 9.36
CA VAL A 79 2.42 11.50 8.71
C VAL A 79 2.94 11.52 7.27
N ARG A 80 3.69 10.52 6.89
CA ARG A 80 4.30 10.41 5.56
C ARG A 80 4.29 8.98 5.04
N ARG A 81 4.54 8.83 3.75
CA ARG A 81 4.72 7.53 3.12
C ARG A 81 6.20 7.16 3.02
N MET A 82 6.49 5.88 3.17
CA MET A 82 7.77 5.28 2.80
C MET A 82 7.53 3.94 2.08
N GLY A 83 7.69 3.91 0.75
CA GLY A 83 7.32 2.75 -0.06
C GLY A 83 5.82 2.45 0.03
N LYS A 84 5.46 1.28 0.58
CA LYS A 84 4.06 0.86 0.84
C LYS A 84 3.66 0.97 2.32
N HIS A 85 4.38 1.78 3.08
CA HIS A 85 4.10 2.00 4.50
C HIS A 85 3.67 3.44 4.74
N ILE A 86 2.74 3.61 5.67
CA ILE A 86 2.43 4.90 6.31
C ILE A 86 3.29 4.97 7.55
N VAL A 87 4.01 6.07 7.71
CA VAL A 87 4.90 6.32 8.85
C VAL A 87 4.39 7.55 9.59
N PHE A 88 4.07 7.36 10.86
CA PHE A 88 3.76 8.44 11.79
C PHE A 88 5.02 8.73 12.58
N ASP A 89 5.60 9.90 12.38
CA ASP A 89 6.71 10.39 13.18
C ASP A 89 6.14 10.98 14.47
N LEU A 90 6.62 10.48 15.61
CA LEU A 90 6.06 10.76 16.94
C LEU A 90 7.07 11.52 17.79
N GLU A 91 6.60 12.55 18.49
CA GLU A 91 7.38 13.33 19.44
C GLU A 91 6.81 13.19 20.84
N ARG A 92 7.68 13.00 21.82
CA ARG A 92 7.29 12.99 23.21
C ARG A 92 7.59 14.33 23.86
N ASN A 93 6.53 15.11 24.13
CA ASN A 93 6.65 16.40 24.79
C ASN A 93 6.83 16.25 26.32
N GLY A 94 7.54 17.21 26.93
CA GLY A 94 7.78 17.24 28.39
C GLY A 94 6.51 17.24 29.24
N VAL A 95 5.41 17.81 28.71
CA VAL A 95 4.09 17.88 29.36
C VAL A 95 3.49 16.48 29.55
N ALA A 96 3.63 15.57 28.57
CA ALA A 96 3.12 14.21 28.65
C ALA A 96 3.79 13.38 29.76
N ARG A 97 5.03 13.71 30.15
CA ARG A 97 5.73 13.03 31.25
C ARG A 97 5.18 13.39 32.64
N ALA A 98 4.64 14.59 32.79
CA ALA A 98 4.06 15.07 34.06
C ALA A 98 2.72 14.38 34.37
N LEU A 99 1.98 13.92 33.36
CA LEU A 99 0.68 13.27 33.50
C LEU A 99 0.75 11.77 33.77
N LEU A 100 1.94 11.14 33.70
CA LEU A 100 2.10 9.71 33.95
C LEU A 100 2.17 9.43 35.46
N PRO A 101 1.39 8.46 35.99
CA PRO A 101 1.46 8.07 37.41
C PRO A 101 2.86 7.54 37.75
N ALA A 102 3.36 7.91 38.93
CA ALA A 102 4.72 7.59 39.38
C ALA A 102 5.09 6.10 39.34
N LYS A 103 4.11 5.18 39.44
CA LYS A 103 4.30 3.72 39.39
C LYS A 103 4.54 3.15 37.98
N GLY A 104 4.32 3.93 36.91
CA GLY A 104 4.47 3.51 35.51
C GLY A 104 5.82 3.87 34.87
N ARG A 105 6.78 4.42 35.59
CA ARG A 105 8.04 4.98 35.09
C ARG A 105 9.12 3.96 34.64
N LYS A 106 8.76 2.72 34.31
CA LYS A 106 9.71 1.77 33.75
C LYS A 106 10.15 2.24 32.35
N ARG A 107 11.38 2.80 32.29
CA ARG A 107 12.15 3.16 31.09
C ARG A 107 11.33 3.57 29.88
N LEU A 108 10.71 4.73 29.93
CA LEU A 108 10.29 5.45 28.73
C LEU A 108 11.54 5.94 27.99
N PRO A 109 11.54 5.94 26.64
CA PRO A 109 12.59 6.59 25.88
C PRO A 109 12.82 8.02 26.40
N PRO A 110 14.06 8.56 26.31
CA PRO A 110 14.35 9.91 26.75
C PRO A 110 13.44 10.93 26.05
N LEU A 111 13.22 12.08 26.70
CA LEU A 111 12.60 13.26 26.11
C LEU A 111 13.32 13.62 24.82
N GLY A 112 12.59 13.82 23.72
CA GLY A 112 13.15 14.15 22.42
C GLY A 112 13.57 12.94 21.58
N SER A 113 13.37 11.68 22.06
CA SER A 113 13.55 10.52 21.19
C SER A 113 12.41 10.45 20.19
N ASN A 114 12.73 10.65 18.92
CA ASN A 114 11.80 10.42 17.82
C ASN A 114 11.49 8.93 17.76
N SER A 115 10.23 8.57 17.86
CA SER A 115 9.74 7.22 17.62
C SER A 115 8.81 7.23 16.42
N GLN A 116 8.59 6.07 15.83
CA GLN A 116 7.75 5.96 14.64
C GLN A 116 6.72 4.86 14.83
N TRP A 117 5.49 5.14 14.44
CA TRP A 117 4.49 4.10 14.20
C TRP A 117 4.41 3.82 12.72
N VAL A 118 4.61 2.56 12.34
CA VAL A 118 4.69 2.13 10.97
C VAL A 118 3.52 1.21 10.66
N VAL A 119 2.72 1.59 9.68
CA VAL A 119 1.53 0.87 9.25
C VAL A 119 1.70 0.39 7.82
N HIS A 120 1.58 -0.92 7.61
CA HIS A 120 1.43 -1.53 6.28
C HIS A 120 -0.01 -2.00 6.13
N LEU A 121 -0.72 -1.51 5.12
CA LEU A 121 -2.15 -1.75 4.97
C LEU A 121 -2.50 -3.20 4.59
N GLY A 122 -1.55 -3.97 4.06
CA GLY A 122 -1.85 -5.29 3.50
C GLY A 122 -2.70 -5.17 2.24
N MET A 123 -3.79 -5.92 2.16
CA MET A 123 -4.70 -5.92 1.00
C MET A 123 -6.01 -5.18 1.27
N THR A 124 -6.47 -5.19 2.53
CA THR A 124 -7.79 -4.67 2.94
C THR A 124 -7.71 -3.76 4.15
N GLY A 125 -6.50 -3.44 4.61
CA GLY A 125 -6.29 -2.53 5.72
C GLY A 125 -6.66 -1.10 5.36
N ARG A 126 -7.36 -0.43 6.27
CA ARG A 126 -7.77 0.97 6.15
C ARG A 126 -7.45 1.73 7.42
N MET A 127 -7.07 2.98 7.25
CA MET A 127 -6.92 3.94 8.34
C MET A 127 -8.10 4.90 8.27
N VAL A 128 -8.89 4.96 9.34
CA VAL A 128 -10.12 5.75 9.39
C VAL A 128 -10.03 6.74 10.56
N VAL A 129 -10.35 8.00 10.31
CA VAL A 129 -10.51 9.01 11.36
C VAL A 129 -12.01 9.17 11.62
N SER A 130 -12.45 8.81 12.83
CA SER A 130 -13.86 8.74 13.23
C SER A 130 -14.14 9.60 14.45
N ALA A 131 -15.41 9.92 14.66
CA ALA A 131 -15.89 10.39 15.95
C ALA A 131 -15.96 9.21 16.95
N PRO A 132 -15.81 9.45 18.28
CA PRO A 132 -15.79 8.38 19.27
C PRO A 132 -17.12 7.62 19.42
N ASP A 133 -18.23 8.25 19.05
CA ASP A 133 -19.59 7.71 19.08
C ASP A 133 -19.96 6.92 17.82
N GLU A 134 -19.14 6.97 16.79
CA GLU A 134 -19.33 6.13 15.61
C GLU A 134 -19.10 4.64 15.93
N GLU A 135 -19.95 3.79 15.39
CA GLU A 135 -19.86 2.34 15.57
C GLU A 135 -18.46 1.80 15.20
N VAL A 136 -17.91 0.98 16.08
CA VAL A 136 -16.60 0.35 15.84
C VAL A 136 -16.77 -0.81 14.86
N ALA A 137 -16.16 -0.70 13.68
CA ALA A 137 -16.24 -1.73 12.66
C ALA A 137 -15.70 -3.10 13.15
N LYS A 138 -16.36 -4.19 12.75
CA LYS A 138 -16.11 -5.58 13.19
C LYS A 138 -14.64 -6.03 13.13
N HIS A 139 -13.85 -5.49 12.23
CA HIS A 139 -12.45 -5.89 12.01
C HIS A 139 -11.46 -4.80 12.39
N THR A 140 -11.79 -4.01 13.40
CA THR A 140 -10.89 -3.01 13.97
C THR A 140 -9.82 -3.69 14.82
N HIS A 141 -8.56 -3.37 14.58
CA HIS A 141 -7.40 -3.95 15.26
C HIS A 141 -6.60 -2.95 16.09
N ALA A 142 -6.78 -1.65 15.86
CA ALA A 142 -6.23 -0.59 16.70
C ALA A 142 -7.17 0.61 16.72
N ILE A 143 -7.28 1.26 17.88
CA ILE A 143 -7.97 2.54 18.07
C ILE A 143 -7.04 3.44 18.88
N LEU A 144 -6.70 4.60 18.32
CA LEU A 144 -5.96 5.66 19.00
C LEU A 144 -6.92 6.78 19.29
N ARG A 145 -7.15 7.10 20.58
CA ARG A 145 -7.89 8.28 20.97
C ARG A 145 -6.99 9.50 20.95
N LEU A 146 -7.45 10.55 20.31
CA LEU A 146 -6.72 11.77 20.10
C LEU A 146 -7.25 12.87 21.02
N ALA A 147 -6.38 13.78 21.45
CA ALA A 147 -6.75 14.89 22.32
C ALA A 147 -7.77 15.84 21.67
N SER A 148 -7.89 15.86 20.35
CA SER A 148 -8.96 16.54 19.63
C SER A 148 -10.36 15.93 19.82
N GLY A 149 -10.47 14.80 20.56
CA GLY A 149 -11.71 14.05 20.74
C GLY A 149 -12.05 13.08 19.60
N ARG A 150 -11.19 12.95 18.58
CA ARG A 150 -11.37 12.00 17.48
C ARG A 150 -10.66 10.68 17.75
N GLU A 151 -10.98 9.68 16.96
CA GLU A 151 -10.28 8.38 16.98
C GLU A 151 -9.63 8.10 15.63
N LEU A 152 -8.39 7.58 15.66
CA LEU A 152 -7.72 7.01 14.50
C LEU A 152 -7.80 5.49 14.61
N ARG A 153 -8.52 4.85 13.69
CA ARG A 153 -8.82 3.42 13.71
C ARG A 153 -8.10 2.69 12.58
N PHE A 154 -7.53 1.52 12.87
CA PHE A 154 -7.03 0.58 11.87
C PHE A 154 -7.99 -0.59 11.72
N VAL A 155 -8.57 -0.74 10.53
CA VAL A 155 -9.55 -1.78 10.20
C VAL A 155 -8.99 -2.67 9.11
N ASP A 156 -8.96 -4.00 9.30
CA ASP A 156 -8.45 -4.95 8.31
C ASP A 156 -9.16 -6.31 8.37
N PRO A 157 -10.18 -6.55 7.54
CA PRO A 157 -10.92 -7.80 7.51
C PRO A 157 -10.04 -9.04 7.27
N ARG A 158 -9.04 -8.93 6.41
CA ARG A 158 -8.17 -10.07 6.01
C ARG A 158 -6.94 -10.24 6.91
N ARG A 159 -6.63 -9.29 7.77
CA ARG A 159 -5.49 -9.31 8.71
C ARG A 159 -4.11 -9.48 8.05
N PHE A 160 -3.94 -8.97 6.84
CA PHE A 160 -2.66 -8.92 6.14
C PHE A 160 -1.87 -7.65 6.42
N GLY A 161 -2.53 -6.66 6.99
CA GLY A 161 -1.89 -5.44 7.46
C GLY A 161 -0.90 -5.70 8.60
N ARG A 162 0.00 -4.77 8.82
CA ARG A 162 1.04 -4.88 9.84
C ARG A 162 1.21 -3.55 10.57
N LEU A 163 1.20 -3.63 11.89
CA LEU A 163 1.45 -2.51 12.79
C LEU A 163 2.77 -2.77 13.53
N SER A 164 3.67 -1.81 13.50
CA SER A 164 4.95 -1.89 14.20
C SER A 164 5.39 -0.52 14.69
N VAL A 165 6.33 -0.50 15.62
CA VAL A 165 6.99 0.71 16.09
C VAL A 165 8.49 0.59 15.86
N ALA A 166 9.13 1.72 15.57
CA ALA A 166 10.57 1.87 15.48
C ALA A 166 11.01 2.99 16.44
N SER A 167 12.12 2.78 17.12
CA SER A 167 12.75 3.77 18.00
C SER A 167 13.86 4.49 17.27
N GLY A 168 14.08 5.79 17.55
CA GLY A 168 15.19 6.55 16.96
C GLY A 168 14.92 7.13 15.57
N GLY A 169 13.75 6.97 15.00
CA GLY A 169 13.46 7.47 13.65
C GLY A 169 14.02 6.61 12.50
N ASP A 170 14.43 5.37 12.77
CA ASP A 170 15.27 4.53 11.92
C ASP A 170 14.48 3.55 11.04
N PHE A 171 13.17 3.76 10.83
CA PHE A 171 12.46 2.88 9.93
C PHE A 171 12.92 3.07 8.48
N GLU A 172 13.49 2.03 7.91
CA GLU A 172 13.83 1.95 6.49
C GLU A 172 13.00 0.87 5.79
N ALA A 173 12.27 1.27 4.77
CA ALA A 173 11.48 0.34 3.95
C ALA A 173 12.34 -0.49 2.96
N GLY A 174 13.66 -0.25 2.93
CA GLY A 174 14.58 -0.80 1.93
C GLY A 174 14.32 -0.23 0.52
N GLY A 175 15.24 -0.48 -0.41
CA GLY A 175 15.15 0.00 -1.79
C GLY A 175 15.14 1.52 -1.93
N VAL A 176 15.14 2.00 -3.17
CA VAL A 176 15.08 3.44 -3.45
C VAL A 176 13.66 3.91 -3.74
N GLU A 177 13.40 5.17 -3.48
CA GLU A 177 12.12 5.82 -3.77
C GLU A 177 12.04 6.20 -5.26
N PRO A 178 11.08 5.66 -6.03
CA PRO A 178 11.03 5.86 -7.48
C PRO A 178 10.81 7.31 -7.92
N LEU A 179 10.20 8.12 -7.06
CA LEU A 179 9.96 9.54 -7.34
C LEU A 179 11.13 10.45 -6.97
N GLU A 180 12.09 9.98 -6.17
CA GLU A 180 13.24 10.74 -5.66
C GLU A 180 14.54 10.36 -6.37
N VAL A 181 14.71 9.06 -6.70
CA VAL A 181 15.94 8.57 -7.36
C VAL A 181 16.16 9.29 -8.67
N ASP A 182 17.40 9.68 -8.95
CA ASP A 182 17.78 10.22 -10.22
C ASP A 182 17.89 9.13 -11.31
N LYS A 183 18.06 9.55 -12.55
CA LYS A 183 18.12 8.64 -13.69
C LYS A 183 19.28 7.64 -13.58
N GLU A 184 20.45 8.09 -13.19
CA GLU A 184 21.64 7.22 -13.10
C GLU A 184 21.50 6.21 -11.93
N GLY A 185 20.97 6.63 -10.80
CA GLY A 185 20.65 5.75 -9.68
C GLY A 185 19.60 4.70 -10.06
N PHE A 186 18.55 5.11 -10.78
CA PHE A 186 17.56 4.17 -11.30
C PHE A 186 18.18 3.13 -12.25
N LEU A 187 18.99 3.55 -13.21
CA LEU A 187 19.67 2.65 -14.15
C LEU A 187 20.62 1.69 -13.44
N ALA A 188 21.30 2.15 -12.40
CA ALA A 188 22.21 1.33 -11.59
C ALA A 188 21.50 0.15 -10.91
N LEU A 189 20.20 0.29 -10.54
CA LEU A 189 19.41 -0.79 -9.94
C LEU A 189 19.33 -2.04 -10.83
N PHE A 190 19.42 -1.86 -12.13
CA PHE A 190 19.26 -2.94 -13.11
C PHE A 190 20.59 -3.52 -13.59
N ARG A 191 21.72 -2.90 -13.27
CA ARG A 191 23.05 -3.32 -13.72
C ARG A 191 23.37 -4.74 -13.26
N GLY A 192 23.85 -5.58 -14.19
CA GLY A 192 24.25 -6.97 -13.94
C GLY A 192 23.11 -7.95 -13.65
N ARG A 193 21.84 -7.53 -13.80
CA ARG A 193 20.68 -8.40 -13.54
C ARG A 193 20.23 -9.13 -14.78
N ASN A 194 19.84 -10.40 -14.61
CA ASN A 194 19.32 -11.26 -15.68
C ASN A 194 17.90 -11.78 -15.39
N THR A 195 17.18 -11.12 -14.50
CA THR A 195 15.77 -11.44 -14.20
C THR A 195 14.82 -10.76 -15.18
N PRO A 196 13.56 -11.22 -15.33
CA PRO A 196 12.54 -10.47 -16.05
C PRO A 196 12.43 -9.04 -15.51
N ILE A 197 12.28 -8.06 -16.39
CA ILE A 197 12.22 -6.63 -15.99
C ILE A 197 11.08 -6.35 -15.01
N LYS A 198 9.92 -6.98 -15.21
CA LYS A 198 8.80 -6.82 -14.27
C LYS A 198 9.16 -7.33 -12.88
N SER A 199 9.85 -8.45 -12.76
CA SER A 199 10.30 -8.99 -11.46
C SER A 199 11.28 -8.04 -10.77
N ALA A 200 12.13 -7.38 -11.53
CA ALA A 200 13.04 -6.37 -10.99
C ALA A 200 12.28 -5.13 -10.48
N LEU A 201 11.28 -4.64 -11.23
CA LEU A 201 10.43 -3.52 -10.79
C LEU A 201 9.62 -3.84 -9.52
N LEU A 202 9.15 -5.08 -9.37
CA LEU A 202 8.38 -5.52 -8.20
C LEU A 202 9.24 -5.77 -6.95
N ASN A 203 10.56 -5.81 -7.10
CA ASN A 203 11.46 -6.07 -5.98
C ASN A 203 11.59 -4.83 -5.09
N GLN A 204 10.92 -4.87 -3.95
CA GLN A 204 10.88 -3.76 -2.98
C GLN A 204 12.25 -3.41 -2.38
N LYS A 205 13.24 -4.32 -2.47
CA LYS A 205 14.64 -4.05 -2.10
C LYS A 205 15.39 -3.24 -3.16
N LEU A 206 14.85 -3.12 -4.36
CA LEU A 206 15.41 -2.30 -5.44
C LEU A 206 14.64 -0.99 -5.56
N LEU A 207 13.34 -1.10 -5.84
CA LEU A 207 12.45 0.03 -6.08
C LEU A 207 11.22 -0.12 -5.20
N ARG A 208 11.17 0.62 -4.09
CA ARG A 208 10.09 0.50 -3.12
C ARG A 208 8.81 1.17 -3.60
N GLY A 209 7.68 0.58 -3.25
CA GLY A 209 6.37 1.14 -3.53
C GLY A 209 5.75 0.70 -4.85
N VAL A 210 6.54 0.41 -5.88
CA VAL A 210 6.01 -0.09 -7.16
C VAL A 210 5.45 -1.49 -6.98
N GLY A 211 4.24 -1.70 -7.49
CA GLY A 211 3.58 -3.00 -7.47
C GLY A 211 3.06 -3.40 -8.83
N ASN A 212 2.08 -4.30 -8.84
CA ASN A 212 1.68 -5.02 -10.04
C ASN A 212 1.02 -4.12 -11.10
N ILE A 213 0.18 -3.19 -10.64
CA ILE A 213 -0.54 -2.24 -11.50
C ILE A 213 0.46 -1.34 -12.21
N TYR A 214 1.25 -0.63 -11.42
CA TYR A 214 2.14 0.42 -11.92
C TYR A 214 3.34 -0.13 -12.69
N ALA A 215 3.77 -1.37 -12.40
CA ALA A 215 4.77 -2.06 -13.20
C ALA A 215 4.26 -2.37 -14.61
N ASP A 216 3.03 -2.90 -14.76
CA ASP A 216 2.45 -3.19 -16.07
C ASP A 216 2.23 -1.91 -16.89
N GLU A 217 1.66 -0.88 -16.27
CA GLU A 217 1.40 0.41 -16.92
C GLU A 217 2.69 1.12 -17.34
N ALA A 218 3.73 1.12 -16.51
CA ALA A 218 5.02 1.70 -16.84
C ALA A 218 5.72 0.93 -17.97
N LEU A 219 5.70 -0.40 -17.94
CA LEU A 219 6.26 -1.24 -19.00
C LEU A 219 5.53 -1.06 -20.34
N PHE A 220 4.22 -0.87 -20.30
CA PHE A 220 3.46 -0.54 -21.51
C PHE A 220 3.89 0.80 -22.12
N ARG A 221 3.98 1.85 -21.28
CA ARG A 221 4.43 3.19 -21.74
C ARG A 221 5.86 3.17 -22.29
N ALA A 222 6.74 2.38 -21.69
CA ALA A 222 8.12 2.21 -22.14
C ALA A 222 8.27 1.27 -23.34
N GLY A 223 7.21 0.61 -23.80
CA GLY A 223 7.24 -0.34 -24.92
C GLY A 223 8.02 -1.63 -24.63
N ILE A 224 8.16 -2.04 -23.35
CA ILE A 224 8.98 -3.18 -22.94
C ILE A 224 8.08 -4.34 -22.52
N ARG A 225 8.33 -5.54 -23.06
CA ARG A 225 7.64 -6.76 -22.62
C ARG A 225 7.99 -7.12 -21.17
N PRO A 226 7.03 -7.47 -20.32
CA PRO A 226 7.27 -7.73 -18.89
C PRO A 226 8.20 -8.93 -18.64
N ARG A 227 8.27 -9.93 -19.57
CA ARG A 227 9.18 -11.10 -19.49
C ARG A 227 10.59 -10.82 -19.98
N ARG A 228 10.84 -9.69 -20.65
CA ARG A 228 12.15 -9.39 -21.22
C ARG A 228 13.20 -9.34 -20.11
N ARG A 229 14.35 -9.99 -20.35
CA ARG A 229 15.44 -10.01 -19.37
C ARG A 229 16.11 -8.64 -19.31
N VAL A 230 16.39 -8.15 -18.13
CA VAL A 230 17.03 -6.85 -17.90
C VAL A 230 18.32 -6.70 -18.72
N SER A 231 19.14 -7.77 -18.76
CA SER A 231 20.42 -7.78 -19.51
C SER A 231 20.28 -7.56 -21.02
N THR A 232 19.08 -7.75 -21.60
CA THR A 232 18.82 -7.56 -23.03
C THR A 232 18.17 -6.22 -23.37
N ILE A 233 17.92 -5.38 -22.37
CA ILE A 233 17.27 -4.09 -22.56
C ILE A 233 18.34 -3.01 -22.76
N PRO A 234 18.35 -2.33 -23.93
CA PRO A 234 19.28 -1.22 -24.16
C PRO A 234 19.09 -0.10 -23.14
N ARG A 235 20.18 0.62 -22.85
CA ARG A 235 20.17 1.76 -21.91
C ARG A 235 19.05 2.76 -22.24
N ALA A 236 18.89 3.15 -23.49
CA ALA A 236 17.85 4.08 -23.92
C ALA A 236 16.42 3.61 -23.55
N GLN A 237 16.15 2.31 -23.64
CA GLN A 237 14.85 1.78 -23.19
C GLN A 237 14.69 1.79 -21.68
N LEU A 238 15.76 1.59 -20.91
CA LEU A 238 15.72 1.75 -19.45
C LEU A 238 15.53 3.21 -19.04
N GLU A 239 16.08 4.16 -19.80
CA GLU A 239 15.83 5.60 -19.61
C GLU A 239 14.35 5.95 -19.89
N ASN A 240 13.76 5.40 -20.94
CA ASN A 240 12.32 5.52 -21.19
C ASN A 240 11.48 4.91 -20.06
N LEU A 241 11.94 3.77 -19.52
CA LEU A 241 11.26 3.14 -18.37
C LEU A 241 11.33 4.01 -17.12
N TYR A 242 12.46 4.66 -16.86
CA TYR A 242 12.59 5.63 -15.75
C TYR A 242 11.54 6.74 -15.86
N VAL A 243 11.40 7.33 -17.04
CA VAL A 243 10.40 8.38 -17.29
C VAL A 243 8.99 7.82 -17.08
N ALA A 244 8.70 6.66 -17.71
CA ALA A 244 7.38 6.04 -17.64
C ALA A 244 6.95 5.68 -16.22
N VAL A 245 7.85 5.15 -15.39
CA VAL A 245 7.56 4.83 -13.97
C VAL A 245 7.16 6.10 -13.21
N ARG A 246 7.91 7.18 -13.37
CA ARG A 246 7.64 8.45 -12.68
C ARG A 246 6.34 9.10 -13.13
N GLU A 247 6.07 9.10 -14.42
CA GLU A 247 4.82 9.65 -14.99
C GLU A 247 3.59 8.88 -14.51
N VAL A 248 3.62 7.55 -14.60
CA VAL A 248 2.52 6.69 -14.15
C VAL A 248 2.23 6.92 -12.67
N LEU A 249 3.25 6.94 -11.83
CA LEU A 249 3.08 7.14 -10.39
C LEU A 249 2.55 8.54 -10.05
N LYS A 250 3.06 9.59 -10.71
CA LYS A 250 2.58 10.97 -10.50
C LYS A 250 1.12 11.13 -10.94
N GLU A 251 0.77 10.59 -12.11
CA GLU A 251 -0.61 10.60 -12.61
C GLU A 251 -1.55 9.85 -11.66
N ALA A 252 -1.12 8.68 -11.17
CA ALA A 252 -1.91 7.90 -10.24
C ALA A 252 -2.11 8.62 -8.89
N ILE A 253 -1.09 9.26 -8.34
CA ILE A 253 -1.21 10.07 -7.12
C ILE A 253 -2.18 11.22 -7.34
N ALA A 254 -2.09 11.92 -8.48
CA ALA A 254 -3.00 13.03 -8.80
C ALA A 254 -4.47 12.60 -8.92
N LEU A 255 -4.72 11.34 -9.26
CA LEU A 255 -6.05 10.73 -9.39
C LEU A 255 -6.48 9.94 -8.14
N GLY A 256 -5.77 10.05 -7.02
CA GLY A 256 -6.13 9.38 -5.76
C GLY A 256 -5.81 7.89 -5.71
N GLY A 257 -5.01 7.35 -6.66
CA GLY A 257 -4.73 5.92 -6.76
C GLY A 257 -5.76 5.15 -7.59
N SER A 258 -5.73 3.82 -7.50
CA SER A 258 -6.58 2.89 -8.26
C SER A 258 -7.49 2.10 -7.34
N SER A 259 -8.81 2.36 -7.39
CA SER A 259 -9.83 1.59 -6.65
C SER A 259 -10.29 0.39 -7.48
N ILE A 260 -9.56 -0.74 -7.37
CA ILE A 260 -9.90 -1.99 -8.05
C ILE A 260 -10.71 -2.93 -7.14
N SER A 261 -10.63 -2.74 -5.83
CA SER A 261 -11.38 -3.46 -4.80
C SER A 261 -11.81 -2.48 -3.71
N ASP A 262 -11.78 -2.87 -2.46
CA ASP A 262 -12.27 -2.10 -1.31
C ASP A 262 -11.37 -0.89 -0.92
N TYR A 263 -10.52 -0.38 -1.83
CA TYR A 263 -9.68 0.78 -1.55
C TYR A 263 -10.51 2.06 -1.58
N VAL A 264 -10.46 2.78 -0.49
CA VAL A 264 -10.87 4.18 -0.36
C VAL A 264 -9.78 4.96 0.37
N ASP A 265 -9.70 6.23 0.14
CA ASP A 265 -8.76 7.10 0.84
C ASP A 265 -9.19 7.39 2.31
N ALA A 266 -8.53 8.33 2.98
CA ALA A 266 -8.84 8.69 4.37
C ALA A 266 -10.18 9.43 4.50
N ASP A 267 -10.77 9.90 3.42
CA ASP A 267 -12.06 10.58 3.32
C ASP A 267 -13.19 9.63 2.90
N GLY A 268 -12.86 8.38 2.54
CA GLY A 268 -13.80 7.39 2.01
C GLY A 268 -14.01 7.53 0.49
N GLU A 269 -13.21 8.36 -0.18
CA GLU A 269 -13.32 8.59 -1.61
C GLU A 269 -12.55 7.54 -2.42
N GLU A 270 -13.10 7.17 -3.57
CA GLU A 270 -12.45 6.24 -4.49
C GLU A 270 -11.42 6.95 -5.37
N GLY A 271 -10.27 6.30 -5.59
CA GLY A 271 -9.32 6.74 -6.60
C GLY A 271 -9.87 6.55 -8.02
N LEU A 272 -9.35 7.29 -8.98
CA LEU A 272 -9.84 7.28 -10.37
C LEU A 272 -8.82 6.75 -11.39
N PHE A 273 -7.64 6.31 -10.95
CA PHE A 273 -6.61 5.86 -11.89
C PHE A 273 -6.97 4.58 -12.64
N GLN A 274 -7.87 3.72 -12.11
CA GLN A 274 -8.37 2.55 -12.84
C GLN A 274 -9.01 2.92 -14.20
N LEU A 275 -9.56 4.12 -14.34
CA LEU A 275 -10.10 4.62 -15.61
C LEU A 275 -9.00 4.97 -16.64
N ARG A 276 -7.74 5.01 -16.23
CA ARG A 276 -6.56 5.31 -17.05
C ARG A 276 -5.73 4.09 -17.40
N HIS A 277 -6.10 2.90 -16.93
CA HIS A 277 -5.36 1.68 -17.23
C HIS A 277 -5.28 1.43 -18.75
N ARG A 278 -4.06 1.21 -19.23
CA ARG A 278 -3.77 0.90 -20.62
C ARG A 278 -3.76 -0.60 -20.89
N VAL A 279 -3.26 -1.37 -19.95
CA VAL A 279 -3.15 -2.83 -20.04
C VAL A 279 -3.57 -3.57 -18.79
N TYR A 280 -3.38 -3.00 -17.59
CA TYR A 280 -3.67 -3.72 -16.35
C TYR A 280 -5.17 -4.02 -16.22
N GLY A 281 -5.51 -5.30 -15.95
CA GLY A 281 -6.90 -5.77 -15.84
C GLY A 281 -7.68 -5.88 -17.16
N ARG A 282 -7.04 -5.60 -18.32
CA ARG A 282 -7.69 -5.48 -19.62
C ARG A 282 -7.37 -6.66 -20.55
N GLU A 283 -7.21 -7.87 -19.99
CA GLU A 283 -6.99 -9.09 -20.79
C GLU A 283 -8.13 -9.30 -21.80
N GLY A 284 -7.77 -9.57 -23.05
CA GLY A 284 -8.73 -9.76 -24.15
C GLY A 284 -9.26 -8.46 -24.77
N GLU A 285 -9.19 -7.34 -24.08
CA GLU A 285 -9.63 -6.06 -24.62
C GLU A 285 -8.68 -5.50 -25.67
N SER A 286 -9.22 -4.68 -26.56
CA SER A 286 -8.43 -3.97 -27.57
C SER A 286 -7.45 -2.99 -26.97
N CYS A 287 -6.18 -3.10 -27.32
CA CYS A 287 -5.17 -2.10 -26.97
C CYS A 287 -5.59 -0.72 -27.47
N LEU A 288 -5.53 0.29 -26.61
CA LEU A 288 -5.95 1.66 -26.94
C LEU A 288 -5.11 2.30 -28.06
N VAL A 289 -3.87 1.82 -28.26
CA VAL A 289 -2.95 2.35 -29.28
C VAL A 289 -3.05 1.58 -30.62
N CYS A 290 -2.94 0.25 -30.61
CA CYS A 290 -2.77 -0.53 -31.84
C CYS A 290 -3.90 -1.52 -32.12
N LYS A 291 -4.93 -1.58 -31.26
CA LYS A 291 -6.14 -2.42 -31.34
C LYS A 291 -5.88 -3.94 -31.21
N MET A 292 -4.62 -4.39 -31.06
CA MET A 292 -4.34 -5.80 -30.76
C MET A 292 -4.90 -6.16 -29.37
N PRO A 293 -5.42 -7.37 -29.17
CA PRO A 293 -5.86 -7.81 -27.84
C PRO A 293 -4.72 -7.78 -26.83
N VAL A 294 -4.99 -7.21 -25.66
CA VAL A 294 -4.10 -7.25 -24.49
C VAL A 294 -3.98 -8.70 -24.03
N LYS A 295 -2.77 -9.15 -23.75
CA LYS A 295 -2.48 -10.50 -23.26
C LYS A 295 -2.12 -10.48 -21.79
N ARG A 296 -2.45 -11.57 -21.09
CA ARG A 296 -2.05 -11.83 -19.71
C ARG A 296 -1.11 -13.03 -19.67
N VAL A 297 -0.07 -12.94 -18.85
CA VAL A 297 0.88 -14.02 -18.56
C VAL A 297 1.25 -14.01 -17.08
N LEU A 298 1.67 -15.17 -16.56
CA LEU A 298 2.22 -15.23 -15.21
C LEU A 298 3.75 -15.05 -15.25
N ILE A 299 4.24 -14.15 -14.39
CA ILE A 299 5.68 -13.93 -14.20
C ILE A 299 5.96 -14.00 -12.70
N VAL A 300 6.67 -15.03 -12.28
CA VAL A 300 7.02 -15.29 -10.86
C VAL A 300 5.77 -15.16 -9.96
N GLY A 301 4.69 -15.87 -10.33
CA GLY A 301 3.42 -15.90 -9.58
C GLY A 301 2.58 -14.62 -9.63
N ARG A 302 2.94 -13.63 -10.47
CA ARG A 302 2.16 -12.41 -10.64
C ARG A 302 1.56 -12.32 -12.04
N SER A 303 0.26 -12.01 -12.14
CA SER A 303 -0.37 -11.69 -13.41
C SER A 303 0.29 -10.46 -14.03
N SER A 304 0.52 -10.49 -15.32
CA SER A 304 1.21 -9.43 -16.07
C SER A 304 0.45 -9.19 -17.37
N HIS A 305 -0.04 -7.99 -17.55
CA HIS A 305 -0.83 -7.58 -18.70
C HIS A 305 0.03 -6.77 -19.67
N TYR A 306 -0.06 -7.04 -20.96
CA TYR A 306 0.75 -6.35 -21.95
C TYR A 306 0.15 -6.41 -23.35
N CYS A 307 0.48 -5.44 -24.19
CA CYS A 307 0.16 -5.47 -25.61
C CYS A 307 1.28 -6.15 -26.40
N PRO A 308 1.03 -7.27 -27.12
CA PRO A 308 2.08 -8.00 -27.82
C PRO A 308 2.66 -7.24 -29.03
N LYS A 309 1.98 -6.23 -29.55
CA LYS A 309 2.44 -5.38 -30.68
C LYS A 309 3.19 -4.14 -30.19
N CYS A 310 2.70 -3.45 -29.16
CA CYS A 310 3.32 -2.22 -28.67
C CYS A 310 4.56 -2.48 -27.81
N GLN A 311 4.65 -3.64 -27.13
CA GLN A 311 5.75 -3.99 -26.24
C GLN A 311 6.63 -5.08 -26.87
N LYS A 312 7.95 -4.84 -26.91
CA LYS A 312 8.96 -5.72 -27.53
C LYS A 312 9.99 -6.21 -26.53
#